data_7706799d02adcff8985397fed705d1cd
#
_entry.id   7706799d02adcff8985397fed705d1cd
#
_cell.length_a   1.000
_cell.length_b   1.000
_cell.length_c   1.000
_cell.angle_alpha   90.00
_cell.angle_beta   90.00
_cell.angle_gamma   90.00
#
_symmetry.space_group_name_H-M   'P 1'
#
loop_
_entity.id
_entity.type
_entity.pdbx_description
1 polymer ?
#
loop_
_entity_poly.entity_id
_entity_poly.type
_entity_poly.pdbx_seq_one_letter_code
_entity_poly.pdbx_strand_id
1 'polypeptide(L)'
;NEKTREWLKNTIVIMDPCVNPDGRDRYANFYNQYGNQAPNPRQDGFEHHEPWPGGRFNHYLFDLNRDWAWATQTESHHRLKIYHEWLPHVHVDFHEQGHNNPYYFAPAAEPLHEVISDWQRELQLMIGKNNARYFDQHGWLYFTKERFDLLYPSYGDTYPTYNGVIGMTYEQGGGGRGGLGVLTAEGDTLTLKDRISHHHSSGIST
;
A
#
# COMPACT_ATOMS: atom_id res chain seq x y z
N ASN A 1 1.88 17.23 -16.02
CA ASN A 1 1.74 17.30 -17.48
C ASN A 1 0.29 17.66 -17.87
N GLU A 2 0.00 17.83 -19.17
CA GLU A 2 -1.34 18.21 -19.66
C GLU A 2 -2.40 17.16 -19.33
N LYS A 3 -2.08 15.88 -19.50
CA LYS A 3 -2.97 14.75 -19.20
C LYS A 3 -3.38 14.73 -17.71
N THR A 4 -2.45 14.94 -16.80
CA THR A 4 -2.74 15.02 -15.36
C THR A 4 -3.64 16.22 -15.02
N ARG A 5 -3.42 17.36 -15.67
CA ARG A 5 -4.29 18.55 -15.50
C ARG A 5 -5.71 18.29 -15.99
N GLU A 6 -5.87 17.54 -17.08
CA GLU A 6 -7.18 17.16 -17.58
C GLU A 6 -7.94 16.28 -16.58
N TRP A 7 -7.30 15.27 -16.03
CA TRP A 7 -7.90 14.42 -15.02
C TRP A 7 -8.34 15.19 -13.78
N LEU A 8 -7.52 16.12 -13.32
CA LEU A 8 -7.81 16.92 -12.12
C LEU A 8 -8.88 17.99 -12.31
N LYS A 9 -9.40 18.20 -13.52
CA LYS A 9 -10.52 19.15 -13.72
C LYS A 9 -11.80 18.74 -12.99
N ASN A 10 -12.04 17.42 -12.89
CA ASN A 10 -13.26 16.85 -12.32
C ASN A 10 -12.98 15.82 -11.21
N THR A 11 -11.74 15.75 -10.72
CA THR A 11 -11.31 14.79 -9.70
C THR A 11 -10.59 15.50 -8.57
N ILE A 12 -10.99 15.20 -7.35
CA ILE A 12 -10.27 15.60 -6.14
C ILE A 12 -9.41 14.44 -5.69
N VAL A 13 -8.12 14.67 -5.50
CA VAL A 13 -7.19 13.67 -4.96
C VAL A 13 -6.80 14.09 -3.56
N ILE A 14 -7.05 13.20 -2.61
CA ILE A 14 -6.67 13.37 -1.19
C ILE A 14 -5.55 12.38 -0.90
N MET A 15 -4.47 12.84 -0.31
CA MET A 15 -3.35 12.00 0.08
C MET A 15 -3.11 12.12 1.57
N ASP A 16 -3.06 10.98 2.27
CA ASP A 16 -2.54 10.84 3.62
C ASP A 16 -1.15 10.18 3.55
N PRO A 17 -0.06 10.97 3.53
CA PRO A 17 1.28 10.44 3.29
C PRO A 17 1.92 9.79 4.52
N CYS A 18 1.31 9.90 5.70
CA CYS A 18 1.91 9.45 6.94
C CYS A 18 0.87 8.99 7.97
N VAL A 19 0.25 7.84 7.70
CA VAL A 19 -0.78 7.23 8.55
C VAL A 19 -0.24 6.91 9.97
N ASN A 20 1.04 6.56 10.08
CA ASN A 20 1.70 6.20 11.33
C ASN A 20 3.00 6.99 11.53
N PRO A 21 2.95 8.19 12.11
CA PRO A 21 4.14 9.03 12.30
C PRO A 21 5.18 8.41 13.23
N ASP A 22 4.77 7.74 14.31
CA ASP A 22 5.70 7.09 15.23
C ASP A 22 6.46 5.94 14.56
N GLY A 23 5.75 5.12 13.80
CA GLY A 23 6.36 4.03 13.03
C GLY A 23 7.31 4.53 11.96
N ARG A 24 6.89 5.57 11.24
CA ARG A 24 7.75 6.23 10.24
C ARG A 24 9.03 6.76 10.87
N ASP A 25 8.95 7.40 12.01
CA ASP A 25 10.12 7.98 12.69
C ASP A 25 11.06 6.90 13.21
N ARG A 26 10.54 5.80 13.76
CA ARG A 26 11.37 4.66 14.15
C ARG A 26 12.14 4.09 12.97
N TYR A 27 11.43 3.83 11.86
CA TYR A 27 12.04 3.29 10.64
C TYR A 27 13.10 4.25 10.07
N ALA A 28 12.77 5.52 9.90
CA ALA A 28 13.67 6.51 9.30
C ALA A 28 14.93 6.73 10.17
N ASN A 29 14.77 6.80 11.49
CA ASN A 29 15.90 6.96 12.41
C ASN A 29 16.79 5.71 12.41
N PHE A 30 16.22 4.52 12.41
CA PHE A 30 16.98 3.28 12.27
C PHE A 30 17.80 3.26 10.98
N TYR A 31 17.14 3.54 9.84
CA TYR A 31 17.84 3.55 8.57
C TYR A 31 18.93 4.64 8.50
N ASN A 32 18.67 5.85 8.99
CA ASN A 32 19.66 6.92 9.01
C ASN A 32 20.88 6.59 9.90
N GLN A 33 20.68 5.78 10.93
CA GLN A 33 21.76 5.37 11.84
C GLN A 33 22.61 4.21 11.27
N TYR A 34 21.99 3.28 10.56
CA TYR A 34 22.63 2.01 10.16
C TYR A 34 22.73 1.80 8.65
N GLY A 35 22.05 2.62 7.87
CA GLY A 35 22.12 2.56 6.39
C GLY A 35 23.47 3.03 5.87
N ASN A 36 23.93 2.42 4.79
CA ASN A 36 25.16 2.79 4.12
C ASN A 36 24.92 3.90 3.08
N GLN A 37 25.95 4.65 2.73
CA GLN A 37 25.89 5.65 1.65
C GLN A 37 25.63 5.01 0.29
N ALA A 38 26.17 3.82 0.07
CA ALA A 38 25.86 2.99 -1.09
C ALA A 38 24.90 1.88 -0.67
N PRO A 39 23.91 1.53 -1.52
CA PRO A 39 23.00 0.43 -1.22
C PRO A 39 23.78 -0.86 -0.97
N ASN A 40 23.47 -1.56 0.12
CA ASN A 40 23.95 -2.91 0.36
C ASN A 40 22.81 -3.88 0.02
N PRO A 41 22.83 -4.57 -1.12
CA PRO A 41 21.72 -5.44 -1.51
C PRO A 41 21.68 -6.77 -0.75
N ARG A 42 22.69 -7.10 0.04
CA ARG A 42 22.75 -8.36 0.77
C ARG A 42 21.69 -8.42 1.83
N GLN A 43 20.86 -9.47 1.80
CA GLN A 43 19.74 -9.65 2.72
C GLN A 43 20.14 -9.77 4.20
N ASP A 44 21.40 -10.17 4.47
CA ASP A 44 21.97 -10.27 5.81
C ASP A 44 22.55 -8.93 6.33
N GLY A 45 22.53 -7.87 5.51
CA GLY A 45 22.94 -6.53 5.92
C GLY A 45 22.07 -5.99 7.06
N PHE A 46 22.70 -5.41 8.07
CA PHE A 46 21.97 -4.93 9.27
C PHE A 46 20.91 -3.87 8.92
N GLU A 47 21.13 -3.06 7.90
CA GLU A 47 20.19 -2.04 7.42
C GLU A 47 18.83 -2.59 6.99
N HIS A 48 18.74 -3.91 6.72
CA HIS A 48 17.50 -4.59 6.33
C HIS A 48 16.73 -5.19 7.51
N HIS A 49 17.23 -5.08 8.72
CA HIS A 49 16.66 -5.74 9.91
C HIS A 49 16.23 -4.72 10.95
N GLU A 50 15.12 -4.06 10.69
CA GLU A 50 14.52 -3.12 11.62
C GLU A 50 14.24 -3.82 12.97
N PRO A 51 14.71 -3.26 14.11
CA PRO A 51 14.48 -3.86 15.41
C PRO A 51 13.04 -3.71 15.85
N TRP A 52 12.59 -4.61 16.71
CA TRP A 52 11.32 -4.44 17.40
C TRP A 52 11.28 -3.10 18.16
N PRO A 53 10.15 -2.34 18.15
CA PRO A 53 8.83 -2.71 17.62
C PRO A 53 8.62 -2.42 16.14
N GLY A 54 9.59 -1.90 15.43
CA GLY A 54 9.51 -1.59 14.01
C GLY A 54 8.59 -0.45 13.63
N GLY A 55 8.51 -0.18 12.33
CA GLY A 55 7.66 0.87 11.75
C GLY A 55 6.17 0.52 11.64
N ARG A 56 5.79 -0.73 11.90
CA ARG A 56 4.41 -1.19 11.75
C ARG A 56 3.45 -0.59 12.78
N PHE A 57 3.89 -0.44 14.03
CA PHE A 57 3.05 -0.07 15.17
C PHE A 57 3.15 1.41 15.53
N ASN A 58 2.06 1.98 16.08
CA ASN A 58 2.06 3.33 16.61
C ASN A 58 2.83 3.43 17.96
N HIS A 59 2.73 4.57 18.66
CA HIS A 59 3.38 4.77 19.95
C HIS A 59 2.98 3.70 21.00
N TYR A 60 1.73 3.32 21.04
CA TYR A 60 1.19 2.36 21.99
C TYR A 60 1.23 0.90 21.51
N LEU A 61 1.95 0.62 20.42
CA LEU A 61 2.12 -0.70 19.82
C LEU A 61 0.84 -1.28 19.21
N PHE A 62 -0.08 -0.42 18.76
CA PHE A 62 -1.23 -0.84 18.00
C PHE A 62 -0.94 -0.77 16.49
N ASP A 63 -1.49 -1.75 15.77
CA ASP A 63 -1.49 -1.75 14.31
C ASP A 63 -2.64 -0.90 13.79
N LEU A 64 -2.33 0.29 13.26
CA LEU A 64 -3.34 1.22 12.75
C LEU A 64 -4.10 0.68 11.52
N ASN A 65 -3.52 -0.28 10.80
CA ASN A 65 -4.22 -0.99 9.73
C ASN A 65 -5.03 -2.20 10.22
N ARG A 66 -5.27 -2.28 11.54
CA ARG A 66 -6.24 -3.19 12.18
C ARG A 66 -7.24 -2.41 13.03
N ASP A 67 -7.19 -1.07 12.96
CA ASP A 67 -7.96 -0.18 13.84
C ASP A 67 -8.99 0.69 13.08
N TRP A 68 -9.22 0.44 11.79
CA TRP A 68 -10.16 1.22 11.00
C TRP A 68 -11.60 1.15 11.54
N ALA A 69 -12.14 -0.05 11.79
CA ALA A 69 -13.51 -0.20 12.31
C ALA A 69 -13.57 0.03 13.83
N TRP A 70 -12.52 -0.33 14.55
CA TRP A 70 -12.49 -0.25 16.00
C TRP A 70 -12.22 1.15 16.52
N ALA A 71 -11.44 1.92 15.79
CA ALA A 71 -11.10 3.32 16.07
C ALA A 71 -10.66 3.54 17.52
N THR A 72 -9.78 2.70 18.03
CA THR A 72 -9.32 2.77 19.42
C THR A 72 -8.17 3.76 19.63
N GLN A 73 -7.47 4.09 18.54
CA GLN A 73 -6.29 4.95 18.57
C GLN A 73 -6.62 6.38 18.12
N THR A 74 -5.89 7.35 18.66
CA THR A 74 -6.08 8.78 18.37
C THR A 74 -5.90 9.06 16.87
N GLU A 75 -4.90 8.44 16.24
CA GLU A 75 -4.64 8.57 14.80
C GLU A 75 -5.84 8.08 13.98
N SER A 76 -6.41 6.94 14.36
CA SER A 76 -7.60 6.39 13.70
C SER A 76 -8.81 7.31 13.86
N HIS A 77 -9.05 7.86 15.05
CA HIS A 77 -10.11 8.82 15.28
C HIS A 77 -9.99 10.07 14.38
N HIS A 78 -8.80 10.65 14.30
CA HIS A 78 -8.58 11.84 13.49
C HIS A 78 -8.74 11.55 12.01
N ARG A 79 -8.19 10.45 11.53
CA ARG A 79 -8.31 10.01 10.14
C ARG A 79 -9.77 9.77 9.76
N LEU A 80 -10.50 8.99 10.56
CA LEU A 80 -11.89 8.63 10.27
C LEU A 80 -12.82 9.83 10.25
N LYS A 81 -12.59 10.83 11.11
CA LYS A 81 -13.35 12.08 11.06
C LYS A 81 -13.26 12.72 9.67
N ILE A 82 -12.06 12.93 9.16
CA ILE A 82 -11.85 13.51 7.83
C ILE A 82 -12.34 12.56 6.73
N TYR A 83 -12.10 11.26 6.90
CA TYR A 83 -12.53 10.24 5.94
C TYR A 83 -14.05 10.26 5.72
N HIS A 84 -14.83 10.34 6.79
CA HIS A 84 -16.30 10.40 6.70
C HIS A 84 -16.84 11.73 6.19
N GLU A 85 -16.12 12.84 6.38
CA GLU A 85 -16.49 14.12 5.78
C GLU A 85 -16.39 14.07 4.24
N TRP A 86 -15.41 13.37 3.69
CA TRP A 86 -15.17 13.28 2.26
C TRP A 86 -15.83 12.06 1.61
N LEU A 87 -15.82 10.93 2.27
CA LEU A 87 -16.29 9.62 1.80
C LEU A 87 -15.97 9.40 0.31
N PRO A 88 -14.70 9.11 -0.03
CA PRO A 88 -14.23 9.10 -1.41
C PRO A 88 -14.92 7.99 -2.23
N HIS A 89 -14.96 8.13 -3.55
CA HIS A 89 -15.48 7.08 -4.43
C HIS A 89 -14.50 5.91 -4.55
N VAL A 90 -13.21 6.20 -4.56
CA VAL A 90 -12.12 5.24 -4.66
C VAL A 90 -11.12 5.48 -3.54
N HIS A 91 -10.66 4.42 -2.91
CA HIS A 91 -9.63 4.43 -1.87
C HIS A 91 -8.55 3.41 -2.19
N VAL A 92 -7.30 3.81 -2.08
CA VAL A 92 -6.16 2.91 -2.23
C VAL A 92 -5.28 3.00 -0.99
N ASP A 93 -5.05 1.87 -0.34
CA ASP A 93 -4.11 1.69 0.75
C ASP A 93 -2.80 1.12 0.20
N PHE A 94 -1.73 1.91 0.21
CA PHE A 94 -0.43 1.54 -0.36
C PHE A 94 0.44 0.87 0.70
N HIS A 95 0.85 -0.37 0.42
CA HIS A 95 1.58 -1.24 1.32
C HIS A 95 2.81 -1.88 0.69
N GLU A 96 3.59 -2.54 1.54
CA GLU A 96 4.71 -3.39 1.13
C GLU A 96 4.59 -4.79 1.71
N GLN A 97 4.82 -5.78 0.87
CA GLN A 97 4.89 -7.21 1.18
C GLN A 97 6.34 -7.74 1.03
N GLY A 98 6.53 -9.05 1.24
CA GLY A 98 7.86 -9.68 1.14
C GLY A 98 8.59 -9.32 -0.15
N HIS A 99 9.88 -9.03 -0.06
CA HIS A 99 10.71 -8.46 -1.14
C HIS A 99 10.87 -9.37 -2.38
N ASN A 100 10.57 -10.67 -2.27
CA ASN A 100 10.57 -11.60 -3.38
C ASN A 100 9.22 -11.74 -4.09
N ASN A 101 8.18 -11.04 -3.61
CA ASN A 101 6.86 -11.13 -4.22
C ASN A 101 6.72 -10.15 -5.38
N PRO A 102 6.04 -10.54 -6.48
CA PRO A 102 5.56 -9.61 -7.49
C PRO A 102 4.63 -8.55 -6.89
N TYR A 103 4.40 -7.48 -7.60
CA TYR A 103 3.47 -6.44 -7.17
C TYR A 103 2.04 -6.97 -7.10
N TYR A 104 1.27 -6.53 -6.09
CA TYR A 104 -0.16 -6.84 -5.99
C TYR A 104 -1.01 -5.58 -6.20
N PHE A 105 -2.09 -5.74 -6.94
CA PHE A 105 -3.21 -4.80 -7.04
C PHE A 105 -4.54 -5.54 -7.23
N ALA A 106 -5.66 -4.82 -7.00
CA ALA A 106 -7.00 -5.38 -7.13
C ALA A 106 -7.26 -6.05 -8.50
N PRO A 107 -8.18 -6.99 -8.61
CA PRO A 107 -9.18 -7.39 -7.62
C PRO A 107 -8.64 -8.25 -6.48
N ALA A 108 -9.33 -8.18 -5.33
CA ALA A 108 -9.03 -8.96 -4.15
C ALA A 108 -9.30 -10.47 -4.34
N ALA A 109 -8.74 -11.27 -3.44
CA ALA A 109 -8.96 -12.72 -3.41
C ALA A 109 -10.40 -13.07 -2.98
N GLU A 110 -10.93 -14.16 -3.51
CA GLU A 110 -12.18 -14.76 -3.04
C GLU A 110 -11.95 -15.60 -1.75
N PRO A 111 -12.97 -15.77 -0.89
CA PRO A 111 -14.34 -15.28 -1.07
C PRO A 111 -14.49 -13.81 -0.68
N LEU A 112 -15.35 -13.08 -1.39
CA LEU A 112 -15.76 -11.73 -1.02
C LEU A 112 -17.06 -11.78 -0.20
N HIS A 113 -17.18 -10.88 0.77
CA HIS A 113 -18.39 -10.75 1.57
C HIS A 113 -19.59 -10.33 0.71
N GLU A 114 -20.77 -10.86 1.00
CA GLU A 114 -22.00 -10.62 0.24
C GLU A 114 -22.46 -9.14 0.22
N VAL A 115 -22.03 -8.35 1.20
CA VAL A 115 -22.33 -6.91 1.26
C VAL A 115 -21.62 -6.13 0.14
N ILE A 116 -20.56 -6.67 -0.45
CA ILE A 116 -19.81 -6.04 -1.53
C ILE A 116 -20.62 -6.18 -2.82
N SER A 117 -21.12 -5.05 -3.32
CA SER A 117 -21.98 -5.00 -4.50
C SER A 117 -21.27 -5.44 -5.78
N ASP A 118 -22.05 -5.90 -6.77
CA ASP A 118 -21.53 -6.26 -8.10
C ASP A 118 -20.81 -5.07 -8.74
N TRP A 119 -21.36 -3.86 -8.57
CA TRP A 119 -20.74 -2.62 -9.07
C TRP A 119 -19.32 -2.39 -8.52
N GLN A 120 -19.11 -2.59 -7.20
CA GLN A 120 -17.77 -2.47 -6.60
C GLN A 120 -16.81 -3.53 -7.16
N ARG A 121 -17.30 -4.77 -7.36
CA ARG A 121 -16.52 -5.88 -7.95
C ARG A 121 -16.12 -5.57 -9.40
N GLU A 122 -17.07 -5.07 -10.20
CA GLU A 122 -16.82 -4.69 -11.60
C GLU A 122 -15.80 -3.56 -11.72
N LEU A 123 -15.88 -2.55 -10.85
CA LEU A 123 -14.93 -1.43 -10.87
C LEU A 123 -13.54 -1.83 -10.38
N GLN A 124 -13.42 -2.67 -9.36
CA GLN A 124 -12.13 -3.26 -8.99
C GLN A 124 -11.50 -4.02 -10.16
N LEU A 125 -12.30 -4.79 -10.90
CA LEU A 125 -11.83 -5.49 -12.09
C LEU A 125 -11.40 -4.53 -13.21
N MET A 126 -12.14 -3.46 -13.44
CA MET A 126 -11.82 -2.44 -14.45
C MET A 126 -10.49 -1.75 -14.09
N ILE A 127 -10.34 -1.30 -12.86
CA ILE A 127 -9.10 -0.67 -12.36
C ILE A 127 -7.94 -1.66 -12.44
N GLY A 128 -8.14 -2.91 -12.00
CA GLY A 128 -7.11 -3.95 -12.08
C GLY A 128 -6.63 -4.23 -13.49
N LYS A 129 -7.53 -4.28 -14.48
CA LYS A 129 -7.17 -4.41 -15.89
C LYS A 129 -6.36 -3.21 -16.41
N ASN A 130 -6.66 -2.01 -15.91
CA ASN A 130 -5.89 -0.83 -16.28
C ASN A 130 -4.50 -0.86 -15.65
N ASN A 131 -4.38 -1.24 -14.37
CA ASN A 131 -3.10 -1.47 -13.70
C ASN A 131 -2.25 -2.51 -14.45
N ALA A 132 -2.84 -3.66 -14.81
CA ALA A 132 -2.17 -4.71 -15.58
C ALA A 132 -1.57 -4.16 -16.89
N ARG A 133 -2.35 -3.38 -17.64
CA ARG A 133 -1.86 -2.75 -18.88
C ARG A 133 -0.63 -1.86 -18.66
N TYR A 134 -0.58 -1.10 -17.57
CA TYR A 134 0.58 -0.26 -17.25
C TYR A 134 1.78 -1.11 -16.85
N PHE A 135 1.58 -2.16 -16.07
CA PHE A 135 2.65 -3.06 -15.65
C PHE A 135 3.21 -3.87 -16.82
N ASP A 136 2.34 -4.40 -17.68
CA ASP A 136 2.74 -5.12 -18.92
C ASP A 136 3.61 -4.26 -19.85
N GLN A 137 3.29 -2.96 -19.99
CA GLN A 137 4.08 -2.03 -20.80
C GLN A 137 5.53 -1.87 -20.29
N HIS A 138 5.74 -2.10 -19.00
CA HIS A 138 7.07 -1.99 -18.37
C HIS A 138 7.74 -3.35 -18.14
N GLY A 139 7.05 -4.45 -18.42
CA GLY A 139 7.52 -5.80 -18.11
C GLY A 139 7.62 -6.11 -16.63
N TRP A 140 6.83 -5.42 -15.79
CA TRP A 140 6.82 -5.64 -14.34
C TRP A 140 5.90 -6.78 -13.96
N LEU A 141 6.37 -7.65 -13.05
CA LEU A 141 5.58 -8.77 -12.56
C LEU A 141 4.55 -8.31 -11.54
N TYR A 142 3.36 -8.88 -11.64
CA TYR A 142 2.25 -8.61 -10.73
C TYR A 142 1.36 -9.85 -10.57
N PHE A 143 0.49 -9.82 -9.56
CA PHE A 143 -0.57 -10.81 -9.37
C PHE A 143 -1.86 -10.14 -8.83
N THR A 144 -2.97 -10.85 -8.97
CA THR A 144 -4.29 -10.46 -8.44
C THR A 144 -5.02 -11.70 -7.93
N LYS A 145 -6.03 -11.55 -7.08
CA LYS A 145 -6.97 -12.62 -6.66
C LYS A 145 -6.37 -13.81 -5.89
N GLU A 146 -5.08 -13.85 -5.65
CA GLU A 146 -4.44 -14.99 -4.97
C GLU A 146 -4.32 -14.82 -3.47
N ARG A 147 -4.23 -13.56 -3.02
CA ARG A 147 -4.06 -13.14 -1.62
C ARG A 147 -4.83 -11.83 -1.40
N PHE A 148 -4.85 -11.36 -0.15
CA PHE A 148 -5.45 -10.08 0.22
C PHE A 148 -6.96 -10.04 -0.05
N ASP A 149 -7.70 -10.64 0.89
CA ASP A 149 -9.16 -10.67 0.89
C ASP A 149 -9.78 -9.35 1.41
N LEU A 150 -11.11 -9.24 1.30
CA LEU A 150 -11.90 -8.12 1.83
C LEU A 150 -12.91 -8.63 2.88
N LEU A 151 -12.46 -9.39 3.87
CA LEU A 151 -13.33 -9.99 4.89
C LEU A 151 -13.21 -9.32 6.25
N TYR A 152 -12.00 -8.99 6.70
CA TYR A 152 -11.83 -8.37 8.01
C TYR A 152 -12.17 -6.87 7.96
N PRO A 153 -13.18 -6.40 8.70
CA PRO A 153 -13.77 -5.07 8.52
C PRO A 153 -12.86 -3.91 8.92
N SER A 154 -11.71 -4.19 9.52
CA SER A 154 -10.83 -3.14 10.05
C SER A 154 -9.51 -3.01 9.29
N TYR A 155 -9.42 -3.54 8.06
CA TYR A 155 -8.34 -3.23 7.12
C TYR A 155 -8.61 -1.91 6.41
N GLY A 156 -7.54 -1.28 5.91
CA GLY A 156 -7.59 -0.01 5.19
C GLY A 156 -8.26 -0.09 3.81
N ASP A 157 -8.52 -1.25 3.28
CA ASP A 157 -9.29 -1.47 2.04
C ASP A 157 -10.70 -1.98 2.33
N THR A 158 -10.85 -2.87 3.31
CA THR A 158 -12.13 -3.50 3.62
C THR A 158 -13.10 -2.51 4.29
N TYR A 159 -12.62 -1.72 5.24
CA TYR A 159 -13.46 -0.69 5.90
C TYR A 159 -14.06 0.30 4.89
N PRO A 160 -13.27 0.91 3.99
CA PRO A 160 -13.80 1.69 2.88
C PRO A 160 -14.83 0.94 2.05
N THR A 161 -14.54 -0.30 1.69
CA THR A 161 -15.40 -1.12 0.83
C THR A 161 -16.77 -1.36 1.48
N TYR A 162 -16.81 -1.60 2.79
CA TYR A 162 -18.07 -1.79 3.53
C TYR A 162 -18.85 -0.47 3.75
N ASN A 163 -18.20 0.67 3.54
CA ASN A 163 -18.84 1.98 3.49
C ASN A 163 -19.25 2.45 2.07
N GLY A 164 -19.24 1.54 1.09
CA GLY A 164 -19.68 1.81 -0.28
C GLY A 164 -18.60 2.37 -1.21
N VAL A 165 -17.38 2.50 -0.74
CA VAL A 165 -16.21 2.94 -1.50
C VAL A 165 -15.63 1.77 -2.30
N ILE A 166 -14.91 2.04 -3.38
CA ILE A 166 -14.08 1.04 -4.06
C ILE A 166 -12.73 1.01 -3.32
N GLY A 167 -12.67 0.22 -2.26
CA GLY A 167 -11.47 0.05 -1.43
C GLY A 167 -10.53 -0.97 -2.02
N MET A 168 -9.25 -0.67 -2.07
CA MET A 168 -8.21 -1.54 -2.63
C MET A 168 -6.92 -1.42 -1.82
N THR A 169 -6.20 -2.52 -1.70
CA THR A 169 -4.80 -2.53 -1.25
C THR A 169 -3.88 -2.75 -2.44
N TYR A 170 -2.77 -2.05 -2.47
CA TYR A 170 -1.66 -2.27 -3.40
C TYR A 170 -0.40 -2.61 -2.61
N GLU A 171 0.26 -3.70 -3.01
CA GLU A 171 1.39 -4.25 -2.26
C GLU A 171 2.65 -4.34 -3.12
N GLN A 172 3.64 -3.56 -2.78
CA GLN A 172 4.96 -3.61 -3.39
C GLN A 172 5.86 -4.61 -2.66
N GLY A 173 6.70 -5.34 -3.36
CA GLY A 173 7.80 -6.08 -2.75
C GLY A 173 8.76 -5.13 -2.02
N GLY A 174 9.32 -5.55 -0.87
CA GLY A 174 10.25 -4.74 -0.09
C GLY A 174 9.99 -4.70 1.40
N GLY A 175 8.76 -5.02 1.82
CA GLY A 175 8.39 -5.07 3.24
C GLY A 175 9.29 -5.99 4.06
N GLY A 176 9.74 -5.50 5.21
CA GLY A 176 10.66 -6.21 6.10
C GLY A 176 12.14 -6.18 5.65
N ARG A 177 12.45 -5.49 4.54
CA ARG A 177 13.80 -5.29 4.04
C ARG A 177 13.98 -3.83 3.62
N GLY A 178 14.14 -2.95 4.57
CA GLY A 178 14.33 -1.52 4.33
C GLY A 178 15.58 -1.21 3.50
N GLY A 179 15.77 0.07 3.22
CA GLY A 179 16.98 0.55 2.55
C GLY A 179 16.81 0.81 1.06
N LEU A 180 17.92 1.14 0.40
CA LEU A 180 17.94 1.60 -0.99
C LEU A 180 17.91 0.48 -2.02
N GLY A 181 18.15 -0.76 -1.63
CA GLY A 181 18.07 -1.93 -2.49
C GLY A 181 18.22 -3.22 -1.73
N VAL A 182 17.59 -4.29 -2.21
CA VAL A 182 17.67 -5.64 -1.64
C VAL A 182 17.75 -6.68 -2.75
N LEU A 183 18.64 -7.66 -2.61
CA LEU A 183 18.77 -8.76 -3.55
C LEU A 183 17.56 -9.68 -3.44
N THR A 184 16.89 -9.93 -4.56
CA THR A 184 15.78 -10.88 -4.66
C THR A 184 16.28 -12.32 -4.85
N ALA A 185 15.38 -13.28 -4.66
CA ALA A 185 15.67 -14.70 -4.90
C ALA A 185 16.02 -14.99 -6.37
N GLU A 186 15.61 -14.15 -7.30
CA GLU A 186 15.88 -14.26 -8.74
C GLU A 186 17.26 -13.71 -9.13
N GLY A 187 17.96 -13.08 -8.18
CA GLY A 187 19.31 -12.54 -8.39
C GLY A 187 19.34 -11.08 -8.81
N ASP A 188 18.19 -10.43 -8.95
CA ASP A 188 18.07 -9.01 -9.23
C ASP A 188 18.09 -8.19 -7.95
N THR A 189 18.39 -6.90 -8.05
CA THR A 189 18.31 -5.97 -6.93
C THR A 189 17.05 -5.13 -7.05
N LEU A 190 16.09 -5.33 -6.14
CA LEU A 190 14.92 -4.47 -6.01
C LEU A 190 15.32 -3.17 -5.31
N THR A 191 15.33 -2.07 -6.05
CA THR A 191 15.74 -0.77 -5.52
C THR A 191 14.55 0.04 -4.97
N LEU A 192 14.82 1.02 -4.12
CA LEU A 192 13.81 2.01 -3.69
C LEU A 192 13.19 2.75 -4.89
N LYS A 193 13.99 3.03 -5.93
CA LYS A 193 13.51 3.66 -7.16
C LYS A 193 12.47 2.78 -7.87
N ASP A 194 12.69 1.47 -7.96
CA ASP A 194 11.74 0.54 -8.56
C ASP A 194 10.43 0.53 -7.76
N ARG A 195 10.53 0.41 -6.44
CA ARG A 195 9.36 0.42 -5.54
C ARG A 195 8.52 1.69 -5.68
N ILE A 196 9.17 2.86 -5.73
CA ILE A 196 8.50 4.14 -5.96
C ILE A 196 7.86 4.17 -7.36
N SER A 197 8.55 3.68 -8.39
CA SER A 197 8.05 3.68 -9.76
C SER A 197 6.80 2.80 -9.91
N HIS A 198 6.78 1.62 -9.26
CA HIS A 198 5.63 0.73 -9.27
C HIS A 198 4.42 1.36 -8.58
N HIS A 199 4.58 1.89 -7.35
CA HIS A 199 3.50 2.56 -6.64
C HIS A 199 2.99 3.82 -7.36
N HIS A 200 3.90 4.61 -7.93
CA HIS A 200 3.52 5.78 -8.72
C HIS A 200 2.70 5.38 -9.96
N SER A 201 3.12 4.34 -10.66
CA SER A 201 2.41 3.87 -11.87
C SER A 201 1.05 3.29 -11.54
N SER A 202 0.92 2.49 -10.47
CA SER A 202 -0.37 1.97 -10.02
C SER A 202 -1.32 3.08 -9.56
N GLY A 203 -0.81 4.09 -8.85
CA GLY A 203 -1.61 5.25 -8.46
C GLY A 203 -2.11 6.09 -9.64
N ILE A 204 -1.30 6.22 -10.71
CA ILE A 204 -1.69 6.93 -11.94
C ILE A 204 -2.69 6.13 -12.78
N SER A 205 -2.60 4.81 -12.76
CA SER A 205 -3.49 3.93 -13.53
C SER A 205 -4.83 3.64 -12.85
N THR A 206 -4.98 3.97 -11.57
CA THR A 206 -6.24 3.93 -10.83
C THR A 206 -7.19 5.03 -11.26
#